data_01817fa1173b412cb6bd4fa85d2d65d1
#
_entry.id   01817fa1173b412cb6bd4fa85d2d65d1
#
_cell.length_a   1.000
_cell.length_b   1.000
_cell.length_c   1.000
_cell.angle_alpha   90.00
_cell.angle_beta   90.00
_cell.angle_gamma   90.00
#
_symmetry.space_group_name_H-M   'P 1'
#
loop_
_entity.id
_entity.type
_entity.pdbx_description
1 polymer ?
#
loop_
_entity_poly.entity_id
_entity_poly.type
_entity_poly.pdbx_seq_one_letter_code
_entity_poly.pdbx_strand_id
1 'polypeptide(L)'
;MTIIDEPPPILIEPAGPDNPSGTAPIKAERMPFGRWMRRVGWRHAVAIIMVAWALFPALYVITLAFSGGNTLTAACSPDKTGLSAAACVIPHKFSLDNFDTLLHSDQWPFTTWAKNTLILAVVNSFAALLMGAAAAFAFSRMRFKGRRTGLLTLMLVQMFPGVLAITAIYTLLRRVLDVSTTFGLGSIWGLALVYLGGALGVNTFLMKGYFDTLPKEIDESARIDGAGHVKIFFGLILRLAMPILIVVFFVSFQATFNELPIASVVLPDQSNTTVAVGLNSLVSNPLIQQWGLMAAGGVMAAIPLLVLFLFTSRSLVTGMTAGAVKG
;
A
#
# COMPACT_ATOMS: atom_id res chain seq x y z
N MET A 1 -2.30 -14.18 -13.61
CA MET A 1 -2.64 -15.23 -14.59
C MET A 1 -2.55 -14.60 -15.96
N THR A 2 -1.35 -14.55 -16.51
CA THR A 2 -1.05 -13.94 -17.81
C THR A 2 -1.48 -14.97 -18.86
N ILE A 3 -2.62 -14.77 -19.48
CA ILE A 3 -2.97 -15.52 -20.68
C ILE A 3 -2.08 -14.94 -21.78
N ILE A 4 -0.95 -15.61 -22.00
CA ILE A 4 -0.15 -15.42 -23.20
C ILE A 4 -1.08 -15.81 -24.34
N ASP A 5 -1.50 -14.84 -25.15
CA ASP A 5 -2.10 -15.09 -26.46
C ASP A 5 -1.09 -15.90 -27.23
N GLU A 6 -1.29 -17.22 -27.36
CA GLU A 6 -0.57 -17.99 -28.35
C GLU A 6 -0.89 -17.35 -29.71
N PRO A 7 0.11 -16.89 -30.46
CA PRO A 7 -0.14 -16.41 -31.81
C PRO A 7 -0.81 -17.56 -32.58
N PRO A 8 -1.77 -17.26 -33.46
CA PRO A 8 -2.44 -18.28 -34.26
C PRO A 8 -1.36 -19.12 -34.98
N PRO A 9 -1.57 -20.44 -35.11
CA PRO A 9 -0.59 -21.32 -35.75
C PRO A 9 -0.20 -20.73 -37.12
N ILE A 10 1.10 -20.51 -37.28
CA ILE A 10 1.68 -20.03 -38.52
C ILE A 10 1.49 -21.15 -39.54
N LEU A 11 0.52 -21.03 -40.42
CA LEU A 11 0.42 -21.89 -41.60
C LEU A 11 1.58 -21.48 -42.52
N ILE A 12 2.66 -22.25 -42.45
CA ILE A 12 3.77 -22.13 -43.37
C ILE A 12 3.28 -22.78 -44.67
N GLU A 13 2.91 -21.97 -45.63
CA GLU A 13 2.69 -22.42 -47.02
C GLU A 13 4.04 -22.91 -47.56
N PRO A 14 4.13 -24.13 -48.16
CA PRO A 14 5.38 -24.63 -48.70
C PRO A 14 5.88 -23.69 -49.80
N ALA A 15 7.17 -23.38 -49.75
CA ALA A 15 7.85 -22.52 -50.72
C ALA A 15 7.62 -23.05 -52.13
N GLY A 16 6.94 -22.24 -52.94
CA GLY A 16 6.80 -22.53 -54.39
C GLY A 16 8.17 -22.37 -55.09
N PRO A 17 8.35 -23.02 -56.26
CA PRO A 17 9.65 -23.07 -56.98
C PRO A 17 10.24 -21.70 -57.35
N ASP A 18 9.44 -20.63 -57.30
CA ASP A 18 9.83 -19.25 -57.69
C ASP A 18 10.31 -18.35 -56.52
N ASN A 19 10.33 -18.85 -55.27
CA ASN A 19 10.79 -18.04 -54.13
C ASN A 19 11.74 -18.88 -53.23
N PRO A 20 13.01 -19.02 -53.60
CA PRO A 20 13.96 -19.81 -52.81
C PRO A 20 14.39 -19.20 -51.47
N SER A 21 14.02 -17.96 -51.16
CA SER A 21 14.38 -17.26 -49.93
C SER A 21 13.36 -17.34 -48.79
N GLY A 22 12.18 -17.95 -49.00
CA GLY A 22 11.23 -18.34 -47.94
C GLY A 22 10.69 -17.24 -47.00
N THR A 23 11.00 -15.97 -47.27
CA THR A 23 10.61 -14.86 -46.43
C THR A 23 9.60 -13.93 -47.11
N ALA A 24 8.43 -14.46 -47.47
CA ALA A 24 7.31 -13.56 -47.74
C ALA A 24 6.89 -12.93 -46.37
N PRO A 25 6.78 -11.59 -46.28
CA PRO A 25 6.32 -10.98 -45.03
C PRO A 25 4.91 -11.48 -44.75
N ILE A 26 4.74 -12.13 -43.60
CA ILE A 26 3.44 -12.59 -43.12
C ILE A 26 2.58 -11.32 -42.96
N LYS A 27 1.73 -11.03 -43.90
CA LYS A 27 0.70 -10.01 -43.77
C LYS A 27 -0.23 -10.49 -42.65
N ALA A 28 -0.11 -9.92 -41.48
CA ALA A 28 -1.05 -10.17 -40.37
C ALA A 28 -2.45 -9.78 -40.88
N GLU A 29 -3.24 -10.75 -41.30
CA GLU A 29 -4.62 -10.57 -41.71
C GLU A 29 -5.40 -10.01 -40.55
N ARG A 30 -5.86 -8.76 -40.62
CA ARG A 30 -6.66 -8.14 -39.58
C ARG A 30 -7.94 -8.96 -39.39
N MET A 31 -8.11 -9.52 -38.25
CA MET A 31 -9.27 -10.33 -37.88
C MET A 31 -10.55 -9.51 -38.13
N PRO A 32 -11.55 -10.03 -38.87
CA PRO A 32 -12.77 -9.30 -39.13
C PRO A 32 -13.48 -8.92 -37.85
N PHE A 33 -14.00 -7.70 -37.75
CA PHE A 33 -14.56 -7.08 -36.55
C PHE A 33 -15.53 -7.98 -35.80
N GLY A 34 -16.40 -8.74 -36.48
CA GLY A 34 -17.34 -9.66 -35.84
C GLY A 34 -16.66 -10.85 -35.11
N ARG A 35 -15.56 -11.38 -35.65
CA ARG A 35 -14.77 -12.43 -35.00
C ARG A 35 -13.94 -11.86 -33.84
N TRP A 36 -13.40 -10.66 -33.99
CA TRP A 36 -12.71 -9.95 -32.91
C TRP A 36 -13.65 -9.65 -31.76
N MET A 37 -14.86 -9.12 -32.03
CA MET A 37 -15.86 -8.83 -31.00
C MET A 37 -16.25 -10.08 -30.20
N ARG A 38 -16.43 -11.23 -30.84
CA ARG A 38 -16.78 -12.48 -30.17
C ARG A 38 -15.64 -13.13 -29.38
N ARG A 39 -14.39 -12.98 -29.81
CA ARG A 39 -13.23 -13.59 -29.14
C ARG A 39 -12.55 -12.70 -28.11
N VAL A 40 -12.44 -11.42 -28.38
CA VAL A 40 -11.65 -10.46 -27.59
C VAL A 40 -12.49 -9.28 -27.09
N GLY A 41 -13.41 -8.76 -27.91
CA GLY A 41 -14.18 -7.54 -27.62
C GLY A 41 -15.02 -7.63 -26.35
N TRP A 42 -15.68 -8.76 -26.06
CA TRP A 42 -16.46 -8.96 -24.85
C TRP A 42 -15.58 -8.91 -23.59
N ARG A 43 -14.31 -9.42 -23.66
CA ARG A 43 -13.36 -9.36 -22.55
C ARG A 43 -13.00 -7.93 -22.23
N HIS A 44 -12.77 -7.10 -23.27
CA HIS A 44 -12.52 -5.68 -23.08
C HIS A 44 -13.75 -4.96 -22.51
N ALA A 45 -14.94 -5.28 -22.97
CA ALA A 45 -16.19 -4.71 -22.44
C ALA A 45 -16.35 -5.04 -20.94
N VAL A 46 -16.14 -6.29 -20.56
CA VAL A 46 -16.16 -6.71 -19.13
C VAL A 46 -15.06 -5.99 -18.34
N ALA A 47 -13.84 -5.92 -18.88
CA ALA A 47 -12.74 -5.23 -18.21
C ALA A 47 -13.05 -3.73 -18.00
N ILE A 48 -13.60 -3.05 -19.02
CA ILE A 48 -14.00 -1.64 -18.92
C ILE A 48 -15.09 -1.44 -17.86
N ILE A 49 -16.10 -2.31 -17.84
CA ILE A 49 -17.17 -2.26 -16.82
C ILE A 49 -16.60 -2.45 -15.42
N MET A 50 -15.71 -3.44 -15.23
CA MET A 50 -15.07 -3.69 -13.94
C MET A 50 -14.18 -2.53 -13.50
N VAL A 51 -13.42 -1.92 -14.42
CA VAL A 51 -12.61 -0.74 -14.14
C VAL A 51 -13.48 0.46 -13.79
N ALA A 52 -14.55 0.72 -14.54
CA ALA A 52 -15.49 1.80 -14.26
C ALA A 52 -16.15 1.63 -12.89
N TRP A 53 -16.57 0.39 -12.56
CA TRP A 53 -17.11 0.05 -11.25
C TRP A 53 -16.11 0.28 -10.11
N ALA A 54 -14.86 -0.15 -10.30
CA ALA A 54 -13.79 0.01 -9.30
C ALA A 54 -13.38 1.49 -9.11
N LEU A 55 -13.42 2.30 -10.18
CA LEU A 55 -13.08 3.73 -10.12
C LEU A 55 -14.22 4.60 -9.57
N PHE A 56 -15.46 4.13 -9.64
CA PHE A 56 -16.63 4.92 -9.25
C PHE A 56 -16.54 5.51 -7.83
N PRO A 57 -16.20 4.74 -6.78
CA PRO A 57 -16.08 5.29 -5.42
C PRO A 57 -14.99 6.36 -5.31
N ALA A 58 -13.85 6.15 -5.96
CA ALA A 58 -12.75 7.11 -5.96
C ALA A 58 -13.13 8.42 -6.68
N LEU A 59 -13.75 8.31 -7.85
CA LEU A 59 -14.27 9.47 -8.59
C LEU A 59 -15.32 10.22 -7.79
N TYR A 60 -16.19 9.51 -7.09
CA TYR A 60 -17.20 10.14 -6.23
C TYR A 60 -16.58 10.94 -5.08
N VAL A 61 -15.58 10.41 -4.40
CA VAL A 61 -14.84 11.13 -3.35
C VAL A 61 -14.16 12.37 -3.92
N ILE A 62 -13.49 12.26 -5.08
CA ILE A 62 -12.86 13.40 -5.76
C ILE A 62 -13.92 14.47 -6.09
N THR A 63 -15.05 14.06 -6.67
CA THR A 63 -16.15 14.98 -7.00
C THR A 63 -16.68 15.71 -5.74
N LEU A 64 -16.86 14.98 -4.66
CA LEU A 64 -17.32 15.53 -3.40
C LEU A 64 -16.32 16.52 -2.79
N ALA A 65 -15.02 16.22 -2.90
CA ALA A 65 -13.96 17.12 -2.45
C ALA A 65 -14.02 18.51 -3.13
N PHE A 66 -14.37 18.53 -4.42
CA PHE A 66 -14.47 19.75 -5.22
C PHE A 66 -15.90 20.33 -5.31
N SER A 67 -16.86 19.87 -4.52
CA SER A 67 -18.27 20.30 -4.63
C SER A 67 -18.62 21.55 -3.83
N GLY A 68 -17.76 22.05 -2.95
CA GLY A 68 -18.03 23.22 -2.11
C GLY A 68 -19.12 23.04 -1.06
N GLY A 69 -19.53 21.80 -0.76
CA GLY A 69 -20.55 21.50 0.24
C GLY A 69 -20.15 20.32 1.15
N ASN A 70 -20.83 20.22 2.30
CA ASN A 70 -20.48 19.26 3.35
C ASN A 70 -21.38 18.01 3.42
N THR A 71 -22.36 17.89 2.53
CA THR A 71 -23.26 16.72 2.49
C THR A 71 -22.82 15.72 1.43
N LEU A 72 -23.21 14.44 1.59
CA LEU A 72 -22.93 13.41 0.57
C LEU A 72 -23.49 13.77 -0.81
N THR A 73 -24.60 14.50 -0.87
CA THR A 73 -25.24 14.91 -2.12
C THR A 73 -24.77 16.27 -2.64
N ALA A 74 -23.82 16.91 -2.00
CA ALA A 74 -23.33 18.25 -2.37
C ALA A 74 -22.75 18.34 -3.78
N ALA A 75 -22.29 17.21 -4.32
CA ALA A 75 -21.82 17.11 -5.70
C ALA A 75 -22.93 17.30 -6.74
N CYS A 76 -24.18 17.09 -6.38
CA CYS A 76 -25.33 17.10 -7.27
C CYS A 76 -26.06 18.44 -7.31
N SER A 77 -26.82 18.67 -8.39
CA SER A 77 -27.79 19.74 -8.43
C SER A 77 -28.90 19.51 -7.39
N PRO A 78 -29.43 20.58 -6.74
CA PRO A 78 -30.51 20.48 -5.76
C PRO A 78 -31.77 19.75 -6.24
N ASP A 79 -32.00 19.73 -7.56
CA ASP A 79 -33.18 19.11 -8.18
C ASP A 79 -33.07 17.58 -8.27
N LYS A 80 -31.92 17.00 -7.98
CA LYS A 80 -31.70 15.55 -8.03
C LYS A 80 -31.85 14.93 -6.66
N THR A 81 -32.76 13.96 -6.55
CA THR A 81 -33.03 13.23 -5.33
C THR A 81 -32.87 11.71 -5.52
N GLY A 82 -32.70 10.96 -4.44
CA GLY A 82 -32.59 9.51 -4.48
C GLY A 82 -31.37 8.97 -5.26
N LEU A 83 -31.57 7.96 -6.07
CA LEU A 83 -30.49 7.28 -6.82
C LEU A 83 -29.78 8.21 -7.82
N SER A 84 -30.49 9.19 -8.39
CA SER A 84 -29.92 10.16 -9.33
C SER A 84 -28.93 11.10 -8.64
N ALA A 85 -29.13 11.39 -7.35
CA ALA A 85 -28.19 12.15 -6.55
C ALA A 85 -26.92 11.37 -6.24
N ALA A 86 -27.01 10.06 -6.02
CA ALA A 86 -25.86 9.19 -5.77
C ALA A 86 -24.96 8.98 -7.02
N ALA A 87 -25.49 9.22 -8.22
CA ALA A 87 -24.77 9.01 -9.48
C ALA A 87 -24.02 10.24 -10.01
N CYS A 88 -23.95 11.34 -9.24
CA CYS A 88 -23.27 12.55 -9.68
C CYS A 88 -21.75 12.40 -9.57
N VAL A 89 -21.12 12.18 -10.70
CA VAL A 89 -19.65 12.03 -10.84
C VAL A 89 -18.95 13.34 -11.18
N ILE A 90 -19.72 14.37 -11.58
CA ILE A 90 -19.21 15.70 -11.92
C ILE A 90 -19.87 16.70 -10.98
N PRO A 91 -19.10 17.55 -10.26
CA PRO A 91 -19.68 18.52 -9.32
C PRO A 91 -20.50 19.57 -10.07
N HIS A 92 -21.69 19.90 -9.56
CA HIS A 92 -22.54 20.95 -10.13
C HIS A 92 -21.87 22.32 -10.02
N LYS A 93 -21.18 22.57 -8.92
CA LYS A 93 -20.33 23.75 -8.72
C LYS A 93 -18.93 23.28 -8.34
N PHE A 94 -17.94 23.70 -9.08
CA PHE A 94 -16.55 23.46 -8.73
C PHE A 94 -16.10 24.50 -7.71
N SER A 95 -15.61 24.03 -6.56
CA SER A 95 -15.09 24.89 -5.49
C SER A 95 -13.86 24.25 -4.85
N LEU A 96 -12.98 25.09 -4.33
CA LEU A 96 -11.83 24.72 -3.50
C LEU A 96 -12.07 25.00 -2.00
N ASP A 97 -13.28 25.43 -1.63
CA ASP A 97 -13.61 25.87 -0.27
C ASP A 97 -13.34 24.77 0.78
N ASN A 98 -13.60 23.50 0.44
CA ASN A 98 -13.31 22.38 1.34
C ASN A 98 -11.80 22.24 1.63
N PHE A 99 -10.97 22.46 0.63
CA PHE A 99 -9.51 22.43 0.78
C PHE A 99 -8.99 23.62 1.57
N ASP A 100 -9.49 24.82 1.26
CA ASP A 100 -9.11 26.05 1.95
C ASP A 100 -9.52 25.99 3.42
N THR A 101 -10.75 25.60 3.70
CA THR A 101 -11.25 25.42 5.06
C THR A 101 -10.40 24.43 5.85
N LEU A 102 -10.03 23.29 5.25
CA LEU A 102 -9.26 22.25 5.95
C LEU A 102 -7.79 22.66 6.19
N LEU A 103 -7.21 23.46 5.30
CA LEU A 103 -5.83 23.92 5.42
C LEU A 103 -5.67 25.09 6.40
N HIS A 104 -6.70 25.93 6.57
CA HIS A 104 -6.64 27.15 7.38
C HIS A 104 -7.50 27.09 8.65
N SER A 105 -8.16 25.98 8.94
CA SER A 105 -9.00 25.82 10.11
C SER A 105 -8.18 25.50 11.36
N ASP A 106 -8.35 26.28 12.40
CA ASP A 106 -7.82 25.97 13.74
C ASP A 106 -8.55 24.79 14.38
N GLN A 107 -9.83 24.58 14.02
CA GLN A 107 -10.64 23.47 14.52
C GLN A 107 -10.21 22.13 13.96
N TRP A 108 -9.75 22.10 12.70
CA TRP A 108 -9.37 20.90 11.96
C TRP A 108 -7.93 21.02 11.46
N PRO A 109 -6.89 20.84 12.31
CA PRO A 109 -5.50 21.10 11.96
C PRO A 109 -4.92 20.00 11.06
N PHE A 110 -5.41 19.90 9.83
CA PHE A 110 -5.05 18.88 8.86
C PHE A 110 -3.54 18.85 8.59
N THR A 111 -2.89 19.99 8.54
CA THR A 111 -1.44 20.10 8.32
C THR A 111 -0.65 19.40 9.43
N THR A 112 -1.10 19.50 10.68
CA THR A 112 -0.52 18.78 11.82
C THR A 112 -0.78 17.28 11.71
N TRP A 113 -2.01 16.87 11.36
CA TRP A 113 -2.34 15.46 11.14
C TRP A 113 -1.49 14.83 10.03
N ALA A 114 -1.33 15.56 8.91
CA ALA A 114 -0.51 15.11 7.77
C ALA A 114 0.96 14.95 8.17
N LYS A 115 1.52 15.95 8.87
CA LYS A 115 2.89 15.90 9.40
C LYS A 115 3.10 14.71 10.33
N ASN A 116 2.19 14.53 11.31
CA ASN A 116 2.26 13.43 12.26
C ASN A 116 2.22 12.08 11.56
N THR A 117 1.28 11.90 10.63
CA THR A 117 1.14 10.66 9.87
C THR A 117 2.37 10.37 9.02
N LEU A 118 2.91 11.37 8.32
CA LEU A 118 4.11 11.20 7.51
C LEU A 118 5.33 10.82 8.35
N ILE A 119 5.54 11.49 9.49
CA ILE A 119 6.63 11.17 10.41
C ILE A 119 6.48 9.72 10.90
N LEU A 120 5.29 9.35 11.40
CA LEU A 120 5.02 7.99 11.88
C LEU A 120 5.22 6.96 10.77
N ALA A 121 4.66 7.19 9.58
CA ALA A 121 4.74 6.25 8.47
C ALA A 121 6.18 6.05 8.00
N VAL A 122 6.97 7.12 7.88
CA VAL A 122 8.37 7.03 7.46
C VAL A 122 9.21 6.33 8.53
N VAL A 123 9.15 6.81 9.78
CA VAL A 123 9.98 6.28 10.87
C VAL A 123 9.66 4.80 11.12
N ASN A 124 8.36 4.47 11.20
CA ASN A 124 7.92 3.10 11.46
C ASN A 124 8.28 2.17 10.30
N SER A 125 8.12 2.60 9.04
CA SER A 125 8.46 1.77 7.88
C SER A 125 9.95 1.48 7.79
N PHE A 126 10.81 2.47 8.04
CA PHE A 126 12.26 2.24 8.10
C PHE A 126 12.65 1.32 9.24
N ALA A 127 12.11 1.53 10.42
CA ALA A 127 12.41 0.69 11.57
C ALA A 127 11.89 -0.75 11.36
N ALA A 128 10.67 -0.93 10.88
CA ALA A 128 10.08 -2.21 10.53
C ALA A 128 10.91 -2.95 9.46
N LEU A 129 11.36 -2.22 8.43
CA LEU A 129 12.21 -2.76 7.39
C LEU A 129 13.55 -3.25 7.94
N LEU A 130 14.25 -2.43 8.73
CA LEU A 130 15.55 -2.81 9.29
C LEU A 130 15.43 -3.97 10.28
N MET A 131 14.46 -3.91 11.19
CA MET A 131 14.22 -4.98 12.17
C MET A 131 13.82 -6.28 11.48
N GLY A 132 12.87 -6.21 10.52
CA GLY A 132 12.42 -7.34 9.75
C GLY A 132 13.52 -7.95 8.88
N ALA A 133 14.36 -7.12 8.23
CA ALA A 133 15.50 -7.58 7.43
C ALA A 133 16.56 -8.27 8.32
N ALA A 134 16.88 -7.71 9.48
CA ALA A 134 17.83 -8.32 10.42
C ALA A 134 17.31 -9.67 10.92
N ALA A 135 16.03 -9.73 11.30
CA ALA A 135 15.39 -10.99 11.69
C ALA A 135 15.35 -12.00 10.54
N ALA A 136 14.96 -11.57 9.34
CA ALA A 136 14.94 -12.41 8.14
C ALA A 136 16.34 -12.96 7.81
N PHE A 137 17.39 -12.14 7.91
CA PHE A 137 18.77 -12.57 7.71
C PHE A 137 19.17 -13.63 8.75
N ALA A 138 18.88 -13.41 10.01
CA ALA A 138 19.16 -14.41 11.07
C ALA A 138 18.41 -15.72 10.80
N PHE A 139 17.13 -15.66 10.48
CA PHE A 139 16.31 -16.83 10.17
C PHE A 139 16.60 -17.46 8.80
N SER A 140 17.23 -16.79 7.87
CA SER A 140 17.62 -17.34 6.57
C SER A 140 19.03 -17.91 6.57
N ARG A 141 20.01 -17.18 7.10
CA ARG A 141 21.44 -17.43 6.94
C ARG A 141 22.14 -18.01 8.17
N MET A 142 21.60 -17.76 9.37
CA MET A 142 22.24 -18.24 10.61
C MET A 142 21.69 -19.58 11.04
N ARG A 143 22.55 -20.39 11.68
CA ARG A 143 22.18 -21.65 12.32
C ARG A 143 22.19 -21.47 13.83
N PHE A 144 21.02 -21.48 14.45
CA PHE A 144 20.89 -21.39 15.90
C PHE A 144 19.77 -22.29 16.43
N LYS A 145 19.88 -22.70 17.69
CA LYS A 145 18.85 -23.49 18.38
C LYS A 145 17.57 -22.66 18.51
N GLY A 146 16.43 -23.26 18.20
CA GLY A 146 15.14 -22.57 18.28
C GLY A 146 14.72 -21.78 17.04
N ARG A 147 15.48 -21.82 15.93
CA ARG A 147 15.15 -21.13 14.66
C ARG A 147 13.72 -21.44 14.17
N ARG A 148 13.34 -22.72 14.13
CA ARG A 148 12.00 -23.15 13.70
C ARG A 148 10.93 -22.71 14.68
N THR A 149 11.17 -22.89 15.96
CA THR A 149 10.24 -22.47 17.03
C THR A 149 10.04 -20.96 17.02
N GLY A 150 11.12 -20.18 16.89
CA GLY A 150 11.02 -18.70 16.80
C GLY A 150 10.19 -18.23 15.63
N LEU A 151 10.34 -18.83 14.44
CA LEU A 151 9.50 -18.53 13.27
C LEU A 151 8.02 -18.86 13.54
N LEU A 152 7.76 -20.05 14.13
CA LEU A 152 6.37 -20.45 14.45
C LEU A 152 5.77 -19.51 15.51
N THR A 153 6.53 -19.10 16.53
CA THR A 153 6.07 -18.13 17.52
C THR A 153 5.72 -16.80 16.91
N LEU A 154 6.55 -16.28 15.97
CA LEU A 154 6.23 -15.05 15.26
C LEU A 154 4.92 -15.18 14.46
N MET A 155 4.66 -16.33 13.82
CA MET A 155 3.40 -16.58 13.13
C MET A 155 2.21 -16.64 14.10
N LEU A 156 2.34 -17.33 15.20
CA LEU A 156 1.28 -17.48 16.20
C LEU A 156 0.89 -16.14 16.81
N VAL A 157 1.88 -15.29 17.14
CA VAL A 157 1.64 -13.94 17.66
C VAL A 157 0.86 -13.09 16.67
N GLN A 158 1.14 -13.22 15.37
CA GLN A 158 0.44 -12.48 14.32
C GLN A 158 -1.02 -12.93 14.11
N MET A 159 -1.38 -14.15 14.55
CA MET A 159 -2.77 -14.62 14.50
C MET A 159 -3.65 -13.99 15.59
N PHE A 160 -3.03 -13.37 16.61
CA PHE A 160 -3.78 -12.68 17.63
C PHE A 160 -4.34 -11.34 17.08
N PRO A 161 -5.65 -11.11 17.17
CA PRO A 161 -6.25 -9.86 16.67
C PRO A 161 -5.73 -8.65 17.42
N GLY A 162 -5.01 -7.75 16.72
CA GLY A 162 -4.41 -6.56 17.33
C GLY A 162 -5.43 -5.65 18.04
N VAL A 163 -6.67 -5.64 17.56
CA VAL A 163 -7.77 -4.87 18.16
C VAL A 163 -8.06 -5.32 19.59
N LEU A 164 -7.89 -6.60 19.93
CA LEU A 164 -8.08 -7.09 21.30
C LEU A 164 -6.98 -6.60 22.26
N ALA A 165 -5.84 -6.21 21.72
CA ALA A 165 -4.74 -5.68 22.52
C ALA A 165 -4.91 -4.19 22.90
N ILE A 166 -5.88 -3.49 22.33
CA ILE A 166 -6.05 -2.02 22.48
C ILE A 166 -6.13 -1.64 23.97
N THR A 167 -6.91 -2.35 24.77
CA THR A 167 -7.06 -2.05 26.20
C THR A 167 -5.74 -2.22 26.96
N ALA A 168 -4.97 -3.26 26.63
CA ALA A 168 -3.65 -3.49 27.22
C ALA A 168 -2.66 -2.40 26.79
N ILE A 169 -2.66 -2.02 25.51
CA ILE A 169 -1.84 -0.94 24.96
C ILE A 169 -2.15 0.38 25.66
N TYR A 170 -3.44 0.73 25.77
CA TYR A 170 -3.88 1.93 26.50
C TYR A 170 -3.36 1.93 27.95
N THR A 171 -3.56 0.84 28.67
CA THR A 171 -3.16 0.74 30.07
C THR A 171 -1.65 0.84 30.23
N LEU A 172 -0.88 0.22 29.33
CA LEU A 172 0.57 0.29 29.31
C LEU A 172 1.06 1.72 29.05
N LEU A 173 0.56 2.37 27.99
CA LEU A 173 0.95 3.73 27.62
C LEU A 173 0.54 4.75 28.69
N ARG A 174 -0.59 4.53 29.36
CA ARG A 174 -1.02 5.36 30.50
C ARG A 174 0.01 5.30 31.64
N ARG A 175 0.53 4.12 31.98
CA ARG A 175 1.60 3.97 32.98
C ARG A 175 2.92 4.56 32.52
N VAL A 176 3.25 4.42 31.22
CA VAL A 176 4.45 5.04 30.66
C VAL A 176 4.36 6.57 30.73
N LEU A 177 3.17 7.15 30.60
CA LEU A 177 2.94 8.60 30.72
C LEU A 177 3.38 9.14 32.09
N ASP A 178 3.23 8.35 33.15
CA ASP A 178 3.67 8.73 34.50
C ASP A 178 5.20 8.87 34.62
N VAL A 179 5.94 8.23 33.70
CA VAL A 179 7.41 8.24 33.65
C VAL A 179 7.95 9.13 32.54
N SER A 180 7.27 9.16 31.40
CA SER A 180 7.71 9.91 30.22
C SER A 180 6.53 10.38 29.39
N THR A 181 6.39 11.68 29.25
CA THR A 181 5.39 12.30 28.36
C THR A 181 5.69 12.06 26.89
N THR A 182 6.95 11.83 26.53
CA THR A 182 7.39 11.60 25.14
C THR A 182 6.93 10.25 24.61
N PHE A 183 6.89 9.21 25.45
CA PHE A 183 6.56 7.84 25.02
C PHE A 183 5.24 7.30 25.59
N GLY A 184 4.53 8.13 26.35
CA GLY A 184 3.26 7.77 26.97
C GLY A 184 2.05 7.94 26.04
N LEU A 185 0.88 7.80 26.67
CA LEU A 185 -0.41 8.06 26.03
C LEU A 185 -0.48 9.52 25.54
N GLY A 186 -1.08 9.75 24.36
CA GLY A 186 -1.17 11.07 23.71
C GLY A 186 0.07 11.45 22.91
N SER A 187 1.12 10.60 22.88
CA SER A 187 2.35 10.89 22.16
C SER A 187 2.45 10.09 20.84
N ILE A 188 2.90 10.77 19.78
CA ILE A 188 3.23 10.15 18.47
C ILE A 188 4.33 9.09 18.65
N TRP A 189 5.30 9.33 19.51
CA TRP A 189 6.40 8.38 19.75
C TRP A 189 5.95 7.16 20.56
N GLY A 190 4.97 7.33 21.45
CA GLY A 190 4.29 6.21 22.12
C GLY A 190 3.58 5.32 21.10
N LEU A 191 2.86 5.93 20.14
CA LEU A 191 2.22 5.19 19.05
C LEU A 191 3.24 4.51 18.13
N ALA A 192 4.35 5.16 17.82
CA ALA A 192 5.45 4.56 17.04
C ALA A 192 5.99 3.29 17.70
N LEU A 193 6.21 3.29 19.01
CA LEU A 193 6.66 2.11 19.74
C LEU A 193 5.65 0.95 19.68
N VAL A 194 4.36 1.25 19.77
CA VAL A 194 3.31 0.23 19.63
C VAL A 194 3.36 -0.42 18.24
N TYR A 195 3.49 0.37 17.19
CA TYR A 195 3.57 -0.13 15.81
C TYR A 195 4.82 -0.99 15.59
N LEU A 196 5.96 -0.61 16.18
CA LEU A 196 7.20 -1.39 16.09
C LEU A 196 7.05 -2.76 16.73
N GLY A 197 6.25 -2.90 17.79
CA GLY A 197 5.95 -4.20 18.40
C GLY A 197 5.31 -5.19 17.42
N GLY A 198 4.50 -4.72 16.48
CA GLY A 198 3.88 -5.54 15.43
C GLY A 198 4.74 -5.74 14.16
N ALA A 199 5.83 -4.99 14.01
CA ALA A 199 6.57 -4.88 12.75
C ALA A 199 7.33 -6.16 12.34
N LEU A 200 7.72 -7.01 13.29
CA LEU A 200 8.56 -8.19 13.04
C LEU A 200 7.85 -9.35 12.33
N GLY A 201 6.52 -9.42 12.37
CA GLY A 201 5.78 -10.58 11.89
C GLY A 201 5.86 -10.79 10.39
N VAL A 202 4.88 -10.27 9.66
CA VAL A 202 4.72 -10.48 8.20
C VAL A 202 5.96 -10.03 7.43
N ASN A 203 6.56 -8.90 7.80
CA ASN A 203 7.75 -8.36 7.14
C ASN A 203 8.95 -9.32 7.20
N THR A 204 9.18 -9.99 8.33
CA THR A 204 10.24 -10.99 8.47
C THR A 204 10.03 -12.18 7.53
N PHE A 205 8.77 -12.65 7.39
CA PHE A 205 8.46 -13.76 6.49
C PHE A 205 8.67 -13.41 5.03
N LEU A 206 8.16 -12.25 4.59
CA LEU A 206 8.32 -11.78 3.22
C LEU A 206 9.80 -11.68 2.84
N MET A 207 10.59 -11.02 3.68
CA MET A 207 12.02 -10.84 3.43
C MET A 207 12.81 -12.14 3.54
N LYS A 208 12.48 -13.01 4.53
CA LYS A 208 13.10 -14.33 4.64
C LYS A 208 12.86 -15.18 3.39
N GLY A 209 11.61 -15.22 2.89
CA GLY A 209 11.27 -15.94 1.66
C GLY A 209 12.15 -15.50 0.48
N TYR A 210 12.34 -14.18 0.33
CA TYR A 210 13.23 -13.65 -0.69
C TYR A 210 14.70 -13.97 -0.44
N PHE A 211 15.20 -13.81 0.79
CA PHE A 211 16.59 -14.11 1.14
C PHE A 211 16.94 -15.59 0.92
N ASP A 212 15.98 -16.49 1.12
CA ASP A 212 16.17 -17.92 0.86
C ASP A 212 16.36 -18.24 -0.65
N THR A 213 15.93 -17.33 -1.55
CA THR A 213 16.15 -17.48 -3.00
C THR A 213 17.52 -17.00 -3.46
N LEU A 214 18.23 -16.22 -2.65
CA LEU A 214 19.56 -15.73 -2.99
C LEU A 214 20.59 -16.85 -2.83
N PRO A 215 21.53 -17.02 -3.78
CA PRO A 215 22.59 -18.04 -3.72
C PRO A 215 23.42 -17.91 -2.44
N LYS A 216 23.66 -19.03 -1.76
CA LYS A 216 24.47 -19.06 -0.51
C LYS A 216 25.96 -18.90 -0.78
N GLU A 217 26.38 -19.23 -1.99
CA GLU A 217 27.75 -19.11 -2.48
C GLU A 217 28.28 -17.68 -2.37
N ILE A 218 27.38 -16.68 -2.46
CA ILE A 218 27.72 -15.26 -2.27
C ILE A 218 28.20 -15.01 -0.83
N ASP A 219 27.46 -15.55 0.15
CA ASP A 219 27.82 -15.43 1.56
C ASP A 219 29.11 -16.19 1.89
N GLU A 220 29.29 -17.37 1.28
CA GLU A 220 30.45 -18.23 1.49
C GLU A 220 31.72 -17.60 0.91
N SER A 221 31.66 -17.08 -0.30
CA SER A 221 32.76 -16.34 -0.92
C SER A 221 33.17 -15.12 -0.10
N ALA A 222 32.20 -14.33 0.37
CA ALA A 222 32.48 -13.18 1.21
C ALA A 222 33.12 -13.55 2.56
N ARG A 223 32.79 -14.74 3.13
CA ARG A 223 33.45 -15.25 4.34
C ARG A 223 34.89 -15.67 4.10
N ILE A 224 35.17 -16.25 2.94
CA ILE A 224 36.55 -16.58 2.53
C ILE A 224 37.39 -15.29 2.45
N ASP A 225 36.79 -14.18 1.96
CA ASP A 225 37.40 -12.85 1.94
C ASP A 225 37.46 -12.18 3.32
N GLY A 226 37.11 -12.88 4.40
CA GLY A 226 37.17 -12.40 5.78
C GLY A 226 36.01 -11.46 6.18
N ALA A 227 34.91 -11.40 5.41
CA ALA A 227 33.77 -10.58 5.78
C ALA A 227 32.97 -11.21 6.93
N GLY A 228 32.78 -10.46 8.02
CA GLY A 228 31.87 -10.84 9.11
C GLY A 228 30.40 -10.68 8.73
N HIS A 229 29.50 -11.26 9.52
CA HIS A 229 28.05 -11.28 9.28
C HIS A 229 27.43 -9.89 9.05
N VAL A 230 27.88 -8.87 9.79
CA VAL A 230 27.41 -7.49 9.65
C VAL A 230 27.79 -6.91 8.27
N LYS A 231 29.02 -7.15 7.82
CA LYS A 231 29.50 -6.69 6.50
C LYS A 231 28.74 -7.40 5.37
N ILE A 232 28.48 -8.70 5.52
CA ILE A 232 27.68 -9.49 4.56
C ILE A 232 26.25 -8.95 4.51
N PHE A 233 25.62 -8.71 5.66
CA PHE A 233 24.25 -8.22 5.75
C PHE A 233 24.10 -6.86 5.07
N PHE A 234 24.83 -5.82 5.52
CA PHE A 234 24.69 -4.47 4.99
C PHE A 234 25.31 -4.28 3.60
N GLY A 235 26.45 -4.94 3.33
CA GLY A 235 27.19 -4.76 2.08
C GLY A 235 26.68 -5.58 0.90
N LEU A 236 26.16 -6.78 1.15
CA LEU A 236 25.76 -7.71 0.10
C LEU A 236 24.25 -8.00 0.13
N ILE A 237 23.73 -8.54 1.23
CA ILE A 237 22.36 -9.06 1.26
C ILE A 237 21.33 -7.95 1.09
N LEU A 238 21.43 -6.83 1.82
CA LEU A 238 20.49 -5.71 1.67
C LEU A 238 20.53 -5.13 0.25
N ARG A 239 21.71 -5.07 -0.37
CA ARG A 239 21.86 -4.55 -1.74
C ARG A 239 21.19 -5.46 -2.77
N LEU A 240 21.38 -6.77 -2.66
CA LEU A 240 20.75 -7.76 -3.54
C LEU A 240 19.23 -7.86 -3.31
N ALA A 241 18.80 -7.59 -2.09
CA ALA A 241 17.40 -7.66 -1.68
C ALA A 241 16.63 -6.34 -1.87
N MET A 242 17.23 -5.30 -2.47
CA MET A 242 16.56 -4.01 -2.68
C MET A 242 15.13 -4.11 -3.24
N PRO A 243 14.82 -4.99 -4.21
CA PRO A 243 13.45 -5.10 -4.72
C PRO A 243 12.43 -5.45 -3.63
N ILE A 244 12.71 -6.44 -2.78
CA ILE A 244 11.79 -6.82 -1.69
C ILE A 244 11.78 -5.78 -0.56
N LEU A 245 12.92 -5.12 -0.29
CA LEU A 245 12.98 -4.07 0.72
C LEU A 245 12.08 -2.89 0.37
N ILE A 246 12.04 -2.49 -0.90
CA ILE A 246 11.13 -1.43 -1.39
C ILE A 246 9.67 -1.85 -1.22
N VAL A 247 9.33 -3.11 -1.52
CA VAL A 247 7.97 -3.64 -1.31
C VAL A 247 7.58 -3.60 0.16
N VAL A 248 8.45 -4.08 1.05
CA VAL A 248 8.18 -4.11 2.49
C VAL A 248 8.07 -2.70 3.06
N PHE A 249 8.93 -1.78 2.61
CA PHE A 249 8.82 -0.37 2.99
C PHE A 249 7.46 0.21 2.60
N PHE A 250 7.04 0.02 1.36
CA PHE A 250 5.76 0.52 0.85
C PHE A 250 4.57 -0.06 1.63
N VAL A 251 4.55 -1.38 1.85
CA VAL A 251 3.47 -2.05 2.58
C VAL A 251 3.41 -1.56 4.04
N SER A 252 4.57 -1.41 4.70
CA SER A 252 4.64 -0.89 6.08
C SER A 252 4.22 0.57 6.17
N PHE A 253 4.60 1.38 5.18
CA PHE A 253 4.19 2.78 5.09
C PHE A 253 2.67 2.90 4.95
N GLN A 254 2.09 2.16 4.01
CA GLN A 254 0.64 2.16 3.79
C GLN A 254 -0.13 1.66 5.01
N ALA A 255 0.34 0.60 5.66
CA ALA A 255 -0.28 0.05 6.85
C ALA A 255 -0.30 1.08 8.00
N THR A 256 0.83 1.76 8.26
CA THR A 256 0.94 2.81 9.28
C THR A 256 0.10 4.05 8.91
N PHE A 257 0.10 4.43 7.64
CA PHE A 257 -0.61 5.61 7.15
C PHE A 257 -2.13 5.50 7.32
N ASN A 258 -2.68 4.31 7.13
CA ASN A 258 -4.12 4.04 7.20
C ASN A 258 -4.58 3.49 8.56
N GLU A 259 -3.69 3.37 9.54
CA GLU A 259 -4.06 2.80 10.83
C GLU A 259 -4.96 3.77 11.59
N LEU A 260 -6.14 3.30 11.96
CA LEU A 260 -7.18 4.06 12.67
C LEU A 260 -7.43 3.52 14.09
N PRO A 261 -7.69 2.21 14.31
CA PRO A 261 -8.14 1.69 15.59
C PRO A 261 -7.21 1.97 16.76
N ILE A 262 -5.93 1.71 16.61
CA ILE A 262 -4.95 1.91 17.69
C ILE A 262 -4.65 3.40 17.85
N ALA A 263 -4.46 4.12 16.72
CA ALA A 263 -4.18 5.55 16.74
C ALA A 263 -5.29 6.35 17.44
N SER A 264 -6.58 6.02 17.21
CA SER A 264 -7.71 6.71 17.84
C SER A 264 -7.74 6.60 19.37
N VAL A 265 -7.19 5.50 19.91
CA VAL A 265 -7.12 5.28 21.35
C VAL A 265 -5.86 5.89 21.96
N VAL A 266 -4.75 5.80 21.23
CA VAL A 266 -3.44 6.30 21.72
C VAL A 266 -3.33 7.81 21.60
N LEU A 267 -3.93 8.43 20.59
CA LEU A 267 -3.93 9.87 20.33
C LEU A 267 -5.36 10.45 20.47
N PRO A 268 -5.90 10.60 21.67
CA PRO A 268 -7.26 11.07 21.87
C PRO A 268 -7.46 12.56 21.58
N ASP A 269 -6.38 13.34 21.57
CA ASP A 269 -6.42 14.77 21.28
C ASP A 269 -6.46 15.02 19.78
N GLN A 270 -7.54 15.68 19.34
CA GLN A 270 -7.79 16.03 17.95
C GLN A 270 -6.73 16.98 17.37
N SER A 271 -6.11 17.82 18.22
CA SER A 271 -5.04 18.71 17.80
C SER A 271 -3.72 17.98 17.48
N ASN A 272 -3.53 16.77 18.00
CA ASN A 272 -2.28 16.00 17.87
C ASN A 272 -2.51 14.55 17.42
N THR A 273 -3.33 14.35 16.41
CA THR A 273 -3.68 13.02 15.93
C THR A 273 -3.09 12.72 14.53
N THR A 274 -3.48 11.58 13.95
CA THR A 274 -3.14 11.20 12.58
C THR A 274 -4.22 11.58 11.59
N VAL A 275 -3.90 11.62 10.29
CA VAL A 275 -4.88 11.90 9.22
C VAL A 275 -6.05 10.92 9.28
N ALA A 276 -5.80 9.62 9.47
CA ALA A 276 -6.86 8.62 9.52
C ALA A 276 -7.87 8.91 10.65
N VAL A 277 -7.38 9.24 11.85
CA VAL A 277 -8.22 9.58 12.99
C VAL A 277 -8.91 10.93 12.80
N GLY A 278 -8.17 11.95 12.35
CA GLY A 278 -8.72 13.28 12.09
C GLY A 278 -9.84 13.27 11.06
N LEU A 279 -9.63 12.59 9.91
CA LEU A 279 -10.68 12.46 8.90
C LEU A 279 -11.89 11.65 9.38
N ASN A 280 -11.67 10.61 10.16
CA ASN A 280 -12.77 9.86 10.77
C ASN A 280 -13.59 10.73 11.71
N SER A 281 -12.96 11.63 12.47
CA SER A 281 -13.67 12.52 13.40
C SER A 281 -14.63 13.49 12.71
N LEU A 282 -14.35 13.89 11.45
CA LEU A 282 -15.23 14.76 10.65
C LEU A 282 -16.60 14.14 10.36
N VAL A 283 -16.71 12.82 10.37
CA VAL A 283 -17.95 12.11 10.02
C VAL A 283 -18.49 11.22 11.13
N SER A 284 -17.78 11.08 12.25
CA SER A 284 -18.17 10.21 13.37
C SER A 284 -19.40 10.70 14.12
N ASN A 285 -19.65 12.01 14.14
CA ASN A 285 -20.85 12.55 14.76
C ASN A 285 -21.98 12.66 13.72
N PRO A 286 -23.07 11.86 13.84
CA PRO A 286 -24.17 11.87 12.86
C PRO A 286 -24.87 13.21 12.68
N LEU A 287 -24.77 14.10 13.68
CA LEU A 287 -25.47 15.39 13.68
C LEU A 287 -24.74 16.49 12.89
N ILE A 288 -23.42 16.37 12.75
CA ILE A 288 -22.56 17.41 12.17
C ILE A 288 -21.51 16.80 11.21
N GLN A 289 -21.93 15.91 10.35
CA GLN A 289 -21.04 15.26 9.40
C GLN A 289 -20.51 16.24 8.35
N GLN A 290 -19.19 16.25 8.17
CA GLN A 290 -18.45 17.11 7.24
C GLN A 290 -17.88 16.29 6.07
N TRP A 291 -18.75 15.72 5.24
CA TRP A 291 -18.35 14.81 4.15
C TRP A 291 -17.48 15.49 3.10
N GLY A 292 -17.73 16.78 2.81
CA GLY A 292 -16.90 17.55 1.88
C GLY A 292 -15.47 17.72 2.38
N LEU A 293 -15.32 18.10 3.67
CA LEU A 293 -13.99 18.22 4.30
C LEU A 293 -13.28 16.86 4.37
N MET A 294 -13.99 15.80 4.76
CA MET A 294 -13.43 14.44 4.76
C MET A 294 -12.95 14.03 3.38
N ALA A 295 -13.73 14.31 2.33
CA ALA A 295 -13.36 13.99 0.96
C ALA A 295 -12.13 14.79 0.49
N ALA A 296 -12.08 16.10 0.78
CA ALA A 296 -10.92 16.94 0.47
C ALA A 296 -9.65 16.46 1.19
N GLY A 297 -9.75 16.14 2.48
CA GLY A 297 -8.66 15.57 3.26
C GLY A 297 -8.22 14.20 2.75
N GLY A 298 -9.16 13.36 2.32
CA GLY A 298 -8.86 12.06 1.70
C GLY A 298 -8.10 12.21 0.38
N VAL A 299 -8.48 13.17 -0.47
CA VAL A 299 -7.75 13.48 -1.72
C VAL A 299 -6.34 13.97 -1.41
N MET A 300 -6.18 14.89 -0.46
CA MET A 300 -4.85 15.36 -0.05
C MET A 300 -4.01 14.24 0.57
N ALA A 301 -4.60 13.38 1.40
CA ALA A 301 -3.93 12.24 2.02
C ALA A 301 -3.51 11.17 1.00
N ALA A 302 -4.21 11.05 -0.12
CA ALA A 302 -3.84 10.12 -1.18
C ALA A 302 -2.54 10.54 -1.93
N ILE A 303 -2.19 11.84 -1.94
CA ILE A 303 -1.04 12.35 -2.69
C ILE A 303 0.28 11.66 -2.28
N PRO A 304 0.70 11.65 -0.99
CA PRO A 304 1.95 10.99 -0.60
C PRO A 304 1.95 9.49 -0.88
N LEU A 305 0.81 8.80 -0.76
CA LEU A 305 0.69 7.39 -1.11
C LEU A 305 0.85 7.15 -2.61
N LEU A 306 0.23 7.99 -3.45
CA LEU A 306 0.36 7.92 -4.91
C LEU A 306 1.81 8.20 -5.35
N VAL A 307 2.43 9.24 -4.80
CA VAL A 307 3.84 9.55 -5.08
C VAL A 307 4.73 8.36 -4.72
N LEU A 308 4.58 7.81 -3.53
CA LEU A 308 5.35 6.64 -3.10
C LEU A 308 5.09 5.42 -3.99
N PHE A 309 3.83 5.17 -4.38
CA PHE A 309 3.46 4.09 -5.28
C PHE A 309 4.12 4.24 -6.66
N LEU A 310 4.12 5.43 -7.25
CA LEU A 310 4.75 5.67 -8.54
C LEU A 310 6.25 5.39 -8.51
N PHE A 311 6.95 5.77 -7.43
CA PHE A 311 8.38 5.45 -7.27
C PHE A 311 8.63 3.96 -7.07
N THR A 312 7.76 3.26 -6.36
CA THR A 312 7.95 1.84 -6.00
C THR A 312 7.35 0.87 -7.02
N SER A 313 6.44 1.31 -7.88
CA SER A 313 5.68 0.47 -8.82
C SER A 313 6.57 -0.39 -9.74
N ARG A 314 7.68 0.15 -10.23
CA ARG A 314 8.63 -0.61 -11.07
C ARG A 314 9.25 -1.78 -10.32
N SER A 315 9.62 -1.58 -9.06
CA SER A 315 10.20 -2.62 -8.21
C SER A 315 9.17 -3.66 -7.78
N LEU A 316 7.90 -3.26 -7.59
CA LEU A 316 6.78 -4.16 -7.30
C LEU A 316 6.57 -5.17 -8.45
N VAL A 317 6.55 -4.71 -9.69
CA VAL A 317 6.36 -5.58 -10.88
C VAL A 317 7.53 -6.54 -11.04
N THR A 318 8.77 -6.07 -10.92
CA THR A 318 9.97 -6.89 -11.09
C THR A 318 10.09 -7.95 -9.97
N GLY A 319 9.76 -7.60 -8.72
CA GLY A 319 9.81 -8.53 -7.59
C GLY A 319 8.79 -9.66 -7.69
N MET A 320 7.61 -9.39 -8.22
CA MET A 320 6.54 -10.40 -8.41
C MET A 320 6.83 -11.36 -9.56
N THR A 321 7.46 -10.90 -10.64
CA THR A 321 7.78 -11.73 -11.82
C THR A 321 8.98 -12.64 -11.59
N ALA A 322 9.94 -12.25 -10.77
CA ALA A 322 11.10 -13.09 -10.43
C ALA A 322 10.72 -14.40 -9.69
N GLY A 323 9.57 -14.39 -8.98
CA GLY A 323 9.01 -15.58 -8.33
C GLY A 323 8.19 -16.49 -9.25
N ALA A 324 7.69 -15.98 -10.38
CA ALA A 324 6.76 -16.69 -11.27
C ALA A 324 7.46 -17.48 -12.41
N VAL A 325 8.74 -17.22 -12.67
CA VAL A 325 9.50 -17.83 -13.80
C VAL A 325 10.26 -19.11 -13.40
N LYS A 326 9.94 -19.73 -12.24
CA LYS A 326 10.42 -21.07 -11.88
C LYS A 326 9.28 -22.09 -12.06
N GLY A 327 8.85 -22.27 -13.29
CA GLY A 327 8.01 -23.37 -13.76
C GLY A 327 8.55 -23.88 -15.06
#